data_a9cee00a4f422018c093019ce6a9e694
#
_entry.id   a9cee00a4f422018c093019ce6a9e694
#
_cell.length_a   1.000
_cell.length_b   1.000
_cell.length_c   1.000
_cell.angle_alpha   90.00
_cell.angle_beta   90.00
_cell.angle_gamma   90.00
#
_symmetry.space_group_name_H-M   'P 1'
#
loop_
_entity.id
_entity.type
_entity.pdbx_description
1 polymer ?
#
loop_
_entity_poly.entity_id
_entity_poly.type
_entity_poly.pdbx_seq_one_letter_code
_entity_poly.pdbx_strand_id
1 'polypeptide(L)'
;MVNAIQKIVTGCPYKQGCLIDAPTTILSDDFAYSQSGVPTIISYRPINENHLTTYQTNYDLIHNHFSRSAFEYCHKLYGTIIILFDQMKIKPFNFEKLFHALEESLDFESYHHYKELYFLIHDAKWCAKNLYEFTQRNHFTDSEAKYINQQLHYLYLMIQQSFVRLSWYGANIFPHEAHQENILHLREAIRLLKKEKLKSAVEQLCRVDLNLYAFYFDKKTYQFYIHQSCHQDDEHLTWGRDLLLSELDLYDIIETLQRKHSWEDIYVEIQHLKEILKEEEFRQEKVIEEEMVHLKQIIDWMRSLYRRP
;
A
#
# COMPACT_ATOMS: atom_id res chain seq x y z
N MET A 1 -6.40 0.35 -14.98
CA MET A 1 -5.13 0.60 -15.71
C MET A 1 -4.37 -0.70 -15.98
N VAL A 2 -4.02 -1.51 -14.99
CA VAL A 2 -3.26 -2.80 -15.16
C VAL A 2 -3.85 -3.67 -16.28
N ASN A 3 -5.17 -3.89 -16.30
CA ASN A 3 -5.81 -4.72 -17.33
C ASN A 3 -5.65 -4.14 -18.76
N ALA A 4 -5.66 -2.82 -18.90
CA ALA A 4 -5.44 -2.18 -20.21
C ALA A 4 -4.00 -2.34 -20.66
N ILE A 5 -3.04 -2.11 -19.77
CA ILE A 5 -1.61 -2.33 -20.04
C ILE A 5 -1.37 -3.80 -20.36
N GLN A 6 -1.96 -4.72 -19.62
CA GLN A 6 -1.83 -6.16 -19.87
C GLN A 6 -2.34 -6.55 -21.25
N LYS A 7 -3.47 -5.98 -21.72
CA LYS A 7 -3.96 -6.18 -23.09
C LYS A 7 -2.99 -5.63 -24.13
N ILE A 8 -2.45 -4.44 -23.89
CA ILE A 8 -1.47 -3.80 -24.77
C ILE A 8 -0.21 -4.65 -24.86
N VAL A 9 0.37 -5.03 -23.71
CA VAL A 9 1.59 -5.84 -23.62
C VAL A 9 1.39 -7.21 -24.25
N THR A 10 0.22 -7.86 -24.02
CA THR A 10 -0.09 -9.18 -24.62
C THR A 10 -0.24 -9.11 -26.14
N GLY A 11 -0.75 -8.01 -26.67
CA GLY A 11 -0.85 -7.75 -28.11
C GLY A 11 0.45 -7.26 -28.75
N CYS A 12 1.44 -6.85 -27.95
CA CYS A 12 2.70 -6.33 -28.44
C CYS A 12 3.64 -7.47 -28.85
N PRO A 13 4.27 -7.42 -30.03
CA PRO A 13 5.25 -8.42 -30.47
C PRO A 13 6.50 -8.48 -29.55
N TYR A 14 6.68 -7.47 -28.70
CA TYR A 14 7.80 -7.32 -27.76
C TYR A 14 7.47 -7.75 -26.32
N LYS A 15 6.39 -8.50 -26.09
CA LYS A 15 5.91 -8.92 -24.76
C LYS A 15 6.82 -9.85 -23.99
N GLN A 16 7.83 -10.42 -24.63
CA GLN A 16 8.73 -11.40 -24.01
C GLN A 16 9.48 -10.77 -22.82
N GLY A 17 9.28 -11.33 -21.63
CA GLY A 17 9.92 -10.87 -20.39
C GLY A 17 9.24 -9.70 -19.68
N CYS A 18 8.07 -9.23 -20.15
CA CYS A 18 7.29 -8.22 -19.41
C CYS A 18 6.44 -8.86 -18.33
N LEU A 19 6.71 -8.50 -17.08
CA LEU A 19 5.81 -8.74 -15.95
C LEU A 19 5.06 -7.44 -15.67
N ILE A 20 3.76 -7.57 -15.36
CA ILE A 20 2.94 -6.43 -14.93
C ILE A 20 2.58 -6.70 -13.48
N ASP A 21 3.14 -5.89 -12.60
CA ASP A 21 2.98 -6.00 -11.16
C ASP A 21 2.36 -4.73 -10.58
N ALA A 22 1.84 -4.83 -9.40
CA ALA A 22 1.30 -3.77 -8.56
C ALA A 22 1.44 -4.24 -7.10
N PRO A 23 1.60 -3.35 -6.14
CA PRO A 23 1.53 -1.89 -6.17
C PRO A 23 2.86 -1.18 -6.51
N THR A 24 2.82 0.16 -6.57
CA THR A 24 4.02 0.99 -6.61
C THR A 24 4.79 0.91 -5.29
N THR A 25 6.11 1.11 -5.34
CA THR A 25 6.95 1.12 -4.15
C THR A 25 7.44 2.52 -3.82
N ILE A 26 7.70 2.81 -2.54
CA ILE A 26 8.18 4.13 -2.08
C ILE A 26 9.50 4.55 -2.75
N LEU A 27 10.32 3.60 -3.18
CA LEU A 27 11.61 3.86 -3.81
C LEU A 27 11.52 4.10 -5.32
N SER A 28 10.31 4.19 -5.89
CA SER A 28 10.11 4.44 -7.31
C SER A 28 9.78 5.90 -7.60
N ASP A 29 10.25 6.44 -8.72
CA ASP A 29 10.02 7.84 -9.12
C ASP A 29 8.55 8.17 -9.34
N ASP A 30 7.72 7.18 -9.66
CA ASP A 30 6.28 7.32 -9.86
C ASP A 30 5.48 7.37 -8.55
N PHE A 31 6.09 7.02 -7.42
CA PHE A 31 5.41 6.99 -6.13
C PHE A 31 4.79 8.33 -5.75
N ALA A 32 5.54 9.43 -5.87
CA ALA A 32 5.04 10.77 -5.56
C ALA A 32 3.83 11.18 -6.42
N TYR A 33 3.85 10.84 -7.72
CA TYR A 33 2.71 11.07 -8.60
C TYR A 33 1.51 10.20 -8.21
N SER A 34 1.75 8.93 -7.92
CA SER A 34 0.70 8.02 -7.47
C SER A 34 0.02 8.53 -6.19
N GLN A 35 0.79 8.97 -5.22
CA GLN A 35 0.27 9.53 -3.97
C GLN A 35 -0.46 10.87 -4.15
N SER A 36 -0.11 11.63 -5.19
CA SER A 36 -0.82 12.86 -5.57
C SER A 36 -2.12 12.60 -6.36
N GLY A 37 -2.56 11.36 -6.49
CA GLY A 37 -3.77 10.99 -7.22
C GLY A 37 -3.58 10.92 -8.74
N VAL A 38 -2.35 10.86 -9.23
CA VAL A 38 -2.03 10.65 -10.65
C VAL A 38 -1.72 9.18 -10.88
N PRO A 39 -2.55 8.43 -11.63
CA PRO A 39 -2.27 7.05 -11.95
C PRO A 39 -0.97 6.92 -12.74
N THR A 40 -0.06 6.10 -12.27
CA THR A 40 1.30 5.97 -12.81
C THR A 40 1.59 4.58 -13.35
N ILE A 41 2.61 4.50 -14.19
CA ILE A 41 3.16 3.26 -14.74
C ILE A 41 4.67 3.40 -14.69
N ILE A 42 5.33 2.46 -14.02
CA ILE A 42 6.78 2.35 -14.05
C ILE A 42 7.20 1.01 -14.65
N SER A 43 8.34 0.93 -15.26
CA SER A 43 8.94 -0.33 -15.66
C SER A 43 10.25 -0.57 -14.94
N TYR A 44 10.33 -1.71 -14.31
CA TYR A 44 11.56 -2.20 -13.73
C TYR A 44 12.26 -3.16 -14.68
N ARG A 45 13.58 -3.06 -14.69
CA ARG A 45 14.45 -4.06 -15.30
C ARG A 45 15.29 -4.69 -14.22
N PRO A 46 15.52 -6.00 -14.29
CA PRO A 46 16.52 -6.61 -13.43
C PRO A 46 17.86 -5.94 -13.69
N ILE A 47 18.43 -5.32 -12.66
CA ILE A 47 19.77 -4.74 -12.73
C ILE A 47 20.74 -5.89 -12.57
N ASN A 48 21.67 -6.05 -13.54
CA ASN A 48 22.71 -7.06 -13.37
C ASN A 48 23.78 -6.54 -12.37
N GLU A 49 24.55 -7.44 -11.79
CA GLU A 49 25.53 -7.10 -10.76
C GLU A 49 26.55 -6.05 -11.22
N ASN A 50 26.94 -6.07 -12.49
CA ASN A 50 27.88 -5.10 -13.06
C ASN A 50 27.29 -3.69 -13.13
N HIS A 51 25.97 -3.56 -13.29
CA HIS A 51 25.30 -2.26 -13.30
C HIS A 51 25.17 -1.69 -11.89
N LEU A 52 24.99 -2.53 -10.86
CA LEU A 52 24.89 -2.09 -9.47
C LEU A 52 26.14 -1.34 -8.99
N THR A 53 27.33 -1.66 -9.52
CA THR A 53 28.58 -1.02 -9.14
C THR A 53 28.74 0.40 -9.69
N THR A 54 27.99 0.76 -10.73
CA THR A 54 28.08 2.07 -11.42
C THR A 54 26.84 2.92 -11.28
N TYR A 55 25.68 2.29 -10.99
CA TYR A 55 24.40 2.97 -10.89
C TYR A 55 24.42 4.15 -9.92
N GLN A 56 23.91 5.30 -10.38
CA GLN A 56 23.93 6.57 -9.64
C GLN A 56 25.33 7.08 -9.24
N THR A 57 26.37 6.68 -9.95
CA THR A 57 27.72 7.20 -9.78
C THR A 57 28.18 7.95 -11.02
N ASN A 58 29.32 8.66 -10.93
CA ASN A 58 29.96 9.31 -12.08
C ASN A 58 30.52 8.33 -13.13
N TYR A 59 30.49 7.02 -12.85
CA TYR A 59 30.87 5.94 -13.78
C TYR A 59 29.67 5.34 -14.51
N ASP A 60 28.46 5.80 -14.23
CA ASP A 60 27.26 5.39 -14.95
C ASP A 60 27.16 6.12 -16.29
N LEU A 61 27.98 5.66 -17.23
CA LEU A 61 28.15 6.27 -18.53
C LEU A 61 27.42 5.47 -19.60
N ILE A 62 26.82 6.17 -20.55
CA ILE A 62 25.99 5.60 -21.63
C ILE A 62 26.74 4.48 -22.39
N HIS A 63 28.02 4.64 -22.67
CA HIS A 63 28.80 3.68 -23.44
C HIS A 63 29.09 2.37 -22.68
N ASN A 64 28.95 2.37 -21.35
CA ASN A 64 29.19 1.17 -20.55
C ASN A 64 27.96 0.24 -20.48
N HIS A 65 26.75 0.83 -20.57
CA HIS A 65 25.51 0.10 -20.26
C HIS A 65 24.43 0.21 -21.34
N PHE A 66 24.69 1.00 -22.43
CA PHE A 66 23.71 1.18 -23.49
C PHE A 66 23.50 -0.09 -24.30
N SER A 67 22.25 -0.52 -24.37
CA SER A 67 21.80 -1.58 -25.26
C SER A 67 20.82 -1.02 -26.28
N ARG A 68 21.22 -0.99 -27.54
CA ARG A 68 20.37 -0.52 -28.64
C ARG A 68 19.07 -1.30 -28.73
N SER A 69 19.11 -2.62 -28.61
CA SER A 69 17.92 -3.48 -28.65
C SER A 69 16.97 -3.19 -27.49
N ALA A 70 17.51 -2.97 -26.28
CA ALA A 70 16.72 -2.60 -25.12
C ALA A 70 16.08 -1.20 -25.27
N PHE A 71 16.83 -0.25 -25.81
CA PHE A 71 16.32 1.09 -26.09
C PHE A 71 15.18 1.06 -27.13
N GLU A 72 15.39 0.38 -28.28
CA GLU A 72 14.36 0.24 -29.31
C GLU A 72 13.11 -0.50 -28.79
N TYR A 73 13.28 -1.51 -27.95
CA TYR A 73 12.19 -2.19 -27.29
C TYR A 73 11.36 -1.24 -26.40
N CYS A 74 12.02 -0.50 -25.51
CA CYS A 74 11.33 0.44 -24.63
C CYS A 74 10.63 1.56 -25.41
N HIS A 75 11.32 2.11 -26.41
CA HIS A 75 10.75 3.15 -27.26
C HIS A 75 9.45 2.69 -27.95
N LYS A 76 9.45 1.49 -28.52
CA LYS A 76 8.27 0.90 -29.16
C LYS A 76 7.17 0.59 -28.14
N LEU A 77 7.52 -0.01 -27.01
CA LEU A 77 6.55 -0.36 -25.98
C LEU A 77 5.87 0.89 -25.39
N TYR A 78 6.65 1.85 -24.93
CA TYR A 78 6.09 3.08 -24.35
C TYR A 78 5.37 3.94 -25.36
N GLY A 79 5.92 4.08 -26.59
CA GLY A 79 5.23 4.78 -27.67
C GLY A 79 3.87 4.16 -27.97
N THR A 80 3.78 2.83 -28.01
CA THR A 80 2.51 2.12 -28.21
C THR A 80 1.55 2.37 -27.04
N ILE A 81 2.03 2.30 -25.79
CA ILE A 81 1.22 2.57 -24.60
C ILE A 81 0.66 3.99 -24.67
N ILE A 82 1.49 5.00 -24.93
CA ILE A 82 1.08 6.41 -24.99
C ILE A 82 0.00 6.60 -26.07
N ILE A 83 0.23 6.12 -27.30
CA ILE A 83 -0.72 6.26 -28.40
C ILE A 83 -2.06 5.60 -28.08
N LEU A 84 -2.04 4.39 -27.53
CA LEU A 84 -3.27 3.66 -27.20
C LEU A 84 -4.05 4.32 -26.05
N PHE A 85 -3.35 4.86 -25.04
CA PHE A 85 -4.00 5.63 -23.98
C PHE A 85 -4.60 6.94 -24.48
N ASP A 86 -3.90 7.66 -25.38
CA ASP A 86 -4.39 8.90 -25.99
C ASP A 86 -5.67 8.66 -26.81
N GLN A 87 -5.77 7.50 -27.47
CA GLN A 87 -6.95 7.11 -28.25
C GLN A 87 -8.12 6.63 -27.39
N MET A 88 -7.92 6.33 -26.10
CA MET A 88 -8.99 5.86 -25.23
C MET A 88 -9.95 6.97 -24.84
N LYS A 89 -11.19 6.88 -25.31
CA LYS A 89 -12.25 7.83 -24.97
C LYS A 89 -12.60 7.79 -23.47
N ILE A 90 -12.59 6.60 -22.87
CA ILE A 90 -12.82 6.38 -21.43
C ILE A 90 -11.54 5.87 -20.79
N LYS A 91 -11.15 6.48 -19.67
CA LYS A 91 -10.01 6.04 -18.87
C LYS A 91 -10.21 4.60 -18.38
N PRO A 92 -9.21 3.72 -18.54
CA PRO A 92 -9.38 2.28 -18.31
C PRO A 92 -9.21 1.91 -16.83
N PHE A 93 -9.95 2.58 -15.94
CA PHE A 93 -9.95 2.23 -14.52
C PHE A 93 -10.69 0.92 -14.29
N ASN A 94 -10.04 -0.01 -13.63
CA ASN A 94 -10.65 -1.22 -13.08
C ASN A 94 -10.34 -1.32 -11.60
N PHE A 95 -11.35 -1.12 -10.77
CA PHE A 95 -11.23 -1.14 -9.32
C PHE A 95 -11.41 -2.55 -8.71
N GLU A 96 -11.84 -3.54 -9.50
CA GLU A 96 -12.08 -4.91 -9.04
C GLU A 96 -10.82 -5.53 -8.39
N LYS A 97 -9.64 -5.27 -8.97
CA LYS A 97 -8.37 -5.79 -8.44
C LYS A 97 -8.02 -5.25 -7.06
N LEU A 98 -8.35 -3.98 -6.80
CA LEU A 98 -8.10 -3.39 -5.48
C LEU A 98 -8.98 -4.06 -4.42
N PHE A 99 -10.26 -4.26 -4.70
CA PHE A 99 -11.17 -4.92 -3.76
C PHE A 99 -10.87 -6.42 -3.60
N HIS A 100 -10.24 -7.04 -4.61
CA HIS A 100 -9.69 -8.40 -4.46
C HIS A 100 -8.51 -8.41 -3.50
N ALA A 101 -7.57 -7.46 -3.66
CA ALA A 101 -6.44 -7.33 -2.74
C ALA A 101 -6.90 -7.00 -1.31
N LEU A 102 -7.93 -6.14 -1.15
CA LEU A 102 -8.54 -5.85 0.15
C LEU A 102 -9.15 -7.11 0.81
N GLU A 103 -9.76 -7.99 0.03
CA GLU A 103 -10.26 -9.27 0.56
C GLU A 103 -9.12 -10.20 0.99
N GLU A 104 -8.04 -10.24 0.23
CA GLU A 104 -6.87 -11.09 0.52
C GLU A 104 -6.03 -10.58 1.69
N SER A 105 -6.09 -9.28 2.02
CA SER A 105 -5.34 -8.70 3.14
C SER A 105 -5.94 -9.03 4.52
N LEU A 106 -7.20 -9.44 4.57
CA LEU A 106 -7.86 -9.83 5.81
C LEU A 106 -7.44 -11.23 6.23
N ASP A 107 -7.04 -11.39 7.49
CA ASP A 107 -6.73 -12.70 8.04
C ASP A 107 -7.99 -13.56 8.29
N PHE A 108 -7.78 -14.86 8.50
CA PHE A 108 -8.90 -15.80 8.72
C PHE A 108 -9.65 -15.53 10.02
N GLU A 109 -8.99 -15.03 11.07
CA GLU A 109 -9.63 -14.70 12.34
C GLU A 109 -10.56 -13.50 12.17
N SER A 110 -10.14 -12.51 11.38
CA SER A 110 -10.95 -11.34 11.01
C SER A 110 -12.24 -11.71 10.29
N TYR A 111 -12.25 -12.80 9.50
CA TYR A 111 -13.46 -13.27 8.80
C TYR A 111 -14.64 -13.54 9.77
N HIS A 112 -14.37 -14.15 10.90
CA HIS A 112 -15.43 -14.49 11.86
C HIS A 112 -15.97 -13.27 12.61
N HIS A 113 -15.13 -12.26 12.84
CA HIS A 113 -15.52 -11.03 13.54
C HIS A 113 -16.16 -10.00 12.61
N TYR A 114 -15.70 -9.90 11.35
CA TYR A 114 -16.07 -8.81 10.43
C TYR A 114 -16.85 -9.31 9.21
N LYS A 115 -17.87 -10.14 9.41
CA LYS A 115 -18.71 -10.67 8.32
C LYS A 115 -19.30 -9.58 7.44
N GLU A 116 -19.72 -8.46 8.03
CA GLU A 116 -20.28 -7.32 7.27
C GLU A 116 -19.24 -6.73 6.33
N LEU A 117 -17.98 -6.58 6.74
CA LEU A 117 -16.90 -6.11 5.90
C LEU A 117 -16.71 -7.02 4.67
N TYR A 118 -16.68 -8.34 4.86
CA TYR A 118 -16.58 -9.29 3.74
C TYR A 118 -17.74 -9.17 2.76
N PHE A 119 -18.99 -8.99 3.23
CA PHE A 119 -20.12 -8.75 2.36
C PHE A 119 -19.98 -7.45 1.58
N LEU A 120 -19.52 -6.39 2.21
CA LEU A 120 -19.27 -5.10 1.55
C LEU A 120 -18.16 -5.19 0.51
N ILE A 121 -17.06 -5.87 0.81
CA ILE A 121 -15.97 -6.10 -0.16
C ILE A 121 -16.46 -6.88 -1.37
N HIS A 122 -17.25 -7.95 -1.16
CA HIS A 122 -17.83 -8.72 -2.25
C HIS A 122 -18.76 -7.87 -3.11
N ASP A 123 -19.59 -7.03 -2.50
CA ASP A 123 -20.50 -6.11 -3.20
C ASP A 123 -19.71 -5.03 -3.96
N ALA A 124 -18.63 -4.50 -3.38
CA ALA A 124 -17.71 -3.58 -4.04
C ALA A 124 -17.04 -4.21 -5.28
N LYS A 125 -16.56 -5.45 -5.17
CA LYS A 125 -16.00 -6.21 -6.31
C LYS A 125 -17.01 -6.34 -7.43
N TRP A 126 -18.26 -6.73 -7.09
CA TRP A 126 -19.33 -6.86 -8.08
C TRP A 126 -19.66 -5.52 -8.75
N CYS A 127 -19.78 -4.44 -7.98
CA CYS A 127 -20.03 -3.10 -8.50
C CYS A 127 -18.89 -2.59 -9.38
N ALA A 128 -17.65 -2.81 -8.97
CA ALA A 128 -16.46 -2.43 -9.74
C ALA A 128 -16.38 -3.17 -11.09
N LYS A 129 -16.70 -4.46 -11.11
CA LYS A 129 -16.80 -5.26 -12.33
C LYS A 129 -17.88 -4.71 -13.27
N ASN A 130 -19.09 -4.45 -12.77
CA ASN A 130 -20.18 -3.91 -13.59
C ASN A 130 -19.85 -2.52 -14.12
N LEU A 131 -19.25 -1.65 -13.32
CA LEU A 131 -18.81 -0.33 -13.75
C LEU A 131 -17.76 -0.45 -14.87
N TYR A 132 -16.75 -1.33 -14.71
CA TYR A 132 -15.75 -1.57 -15.74
C TYR A 132 -16.38 -2.08 -17.03
N GLU A 133 -17.27 -3.08 -16.97
CA GLU A 133 -17.99 -3.59 -18.13
C GLU A 133 -18.86 -2.51 -18.80
N PHE A 134 -19.56 -1.68 -18.03
CA PHE A 134 -20.31 -0.54 -18.53
C PHE A 134 -19.42 0.42 -19.33
N THR A 135 -18.24 0.77 -18.83
CA THR A 135 -17.31 1.67 -19.50
C THR A 135 -16.70 1.08 -20.78
N GLN A 136 -16.64 -0.25 -20.90
CA GLN A 136 -16.04 -0.93 -22.05
C GLN A 136 -17.06 -1.23 -23.18
N ARG A 137 -18.33 -1.39 -22.86
CA ARG A 137 -19.34 -1.84 -23.81
C ARG A 137 -20.15 -0.72 -24.45
N ASN A 138 -20.24 0.44 -23.81
CA ASN A 138 -21.07 1.54 -24.26
C ASN A 138 -20.30 2.51 -25.15
N HIS A 139 -21.02 3.04 -26.16
CA HIS A 139 -20.53 4.15 -26.96
C HIS A 139 -21.00 5.46 -26.32
N PHE A 140 -20.04 6.30 -25.96
CA PHE A 140 -20.31 7.58 -25.30
C PHE A 140 -20.08 8.74 -26.28
N THR A 141 -20.90 9.76 -26.21
CA THR A 141 -20.61 11.07 -26.78
C THR A 141 -19.39 11.71 -26.07
N ASP A 142 -18.84 12.77 -26.62
CA ASP A 142 -17.66 13.42 -25.99
C ASP A 142 -18.00 14.05 -24.65
N SER A 143 -19.21 14.60 -24.51
CA SER A 143 -19.69 15.17 -23.25
C SER A 143 -19.89 14.11 -22.17
N GLU A 144 -20.50 12.96 -22.53
CA GLU A 144 -20.66 11.82 -21.62
C GLU A 144 -19.31 11.24 -21.19
N ALA A 145 -18.39 11.05 -22.16
CA ALA A 145 -17.06 10.54 -21.87
C ALA A 145 -16.28 11.46 -20.91
N LYS A 146 -16.36 12.78 -21.13
CA LYS A 146 -15.75 13.77 -20.24
C LYS A 146 -16.31 13.64 -18.82
N TYR A 147 -17.65 13.57 -18.70
CA TYR A 147 -18.33 13.40 -17.41
C TYR A 147 -17.89 12.10 -16.71
N ILE A 148 -17.97 10.96 -17.41
CA ILE A 148 -17.61 9.65 -16.87
C ILE A 148 -16.14 9.65 -16.41
N ASN A 149 -15.23 10.17 -17.24
CA ASN A 149 -13.81 10.25 -16.88
C ASN A 149 -13.57 11.09 -15.63
N GLN A 150 -14.32 12.16 -15.45
CA GLN A 150 -14.27 12.99 -14.25
C GLN A 150 -14.74 12.20 -13.02
N GLN A 151 -15.86 11.47 -13.13
CA GLN A 151 -16.38 10.66 -12.04
C GLN A 151 -15.45 9.49 -11.69
N LEU A 152 -14.86 8.84 -12.68
CA LEU A 152 -13.86 7.77 -12.47
C LEU A 152 -12.60 8.31 -11.77
N HIS A 153 -12.20 9.53 -12.09
CA HIS A 153 -11.06 10.16 -11.41
C HIS A 153 -11.37 10.49 -9.95
N TYR A 154 -12.55 11.06 -9.66
CA TYR A 154 -12.97 11.31 -8.28
C TYR A 154 -13.09 10.01 -7.48
N LEU A 155 -13.64 8.96 -8.07
CA LEU A 155 -13.71 7.64 -7.46
C LEU A 155 -12.32 7.09 -7.14
N TYR A 156 -11.36 7.25 -8.07
CA TYR A 156 -9.98 6.86 -7.84
C TYR A 156 -9.35 7.59 -6.65
N LEU A 157 -9.52 8.92 -6.58
CA LEU A 157 -9.00 9.73 -5.46
C LEU A 157 -9.63 9.30 -4.12
N MET A 158 -10.94 9.09 -4.10
CA MET A 158 -11.65 8.65 -2.90
C MET A 158 -11.17 7.28 -2.42
N ILE A 159 -11.01 6.32 -3.34
CA ILE A 159 -10.47 4.99 -3.05
C ILE A 159 -9.05 5.08 -2.51
N GLN A 160 -8.21 5.91 -3.12
CA GLN A 160 -6.82 6.09 -2.68
C GLN A 160 -6.77 6.66 -1.26
N GLN A 161 -7.52 7.72 -0.99
CA GLN A 161 -7.57 8.34 0.34
C GLN A 161 -8.11 7.39 1.41
N SER A 162 -9.07 6.54 1.06
CA SER A 162 -9.72 5.63 2.01
C SER A 162 -8.91 4.36 2.29
N PHE A 163 -8.23 3.81 1.28
CA PHE A 163 -7.68 2.45 1.34
C PHE A 163 -6.18 2.33 1.11
N VAL A 164 -5.47 3.42 0.82
CA VAL A 164 -4.02 3.34 0.63
C VAL A 164 -3.32 3.97 1.82
N ARG A 165 -2.50 3.18 2.48
CA ARG A 165 -1.58 3.62 3.55
C ARG A 165 -0.18 3.14 3.24
N LEU A 166 0.79 3.65 3.97
CA LEU A 166 2.17 3.19 3.94
C LEU A 166 2.46 2.43 5.23
N SER A 167 3.08 1.27 5.08
CA SER A 167 3.76 0.66 6.21
C SER A 167 5.02 1.46 6.55
N TRP A 168 5.50 1.33 7.77
CA TRP A 168 6.79 1.91 8.18
C TRP A 168 7.99 1.38 7.37
N TYR A 169 7.81 0.30 6.64
CA TYR A 169 8.82 -0.28 5.72
C TYR A 169 8.64 0.15 4.26
N GLY A 170 7.74 1.11 3.99
CA GLY A 170 7.53 1.70 2.68
C GLY A 170 6.71 0.84 1.70
N ALA A 171 5.99 -0.16 2.18
CA ALA A 171 5.02 -0.90 1.38
C ALA A 171 3.65 -0.21 1.40
N ASN A 172 2.91 -0.28 0.29
CA ASN A 172 1.51 0.10 0.29
C ASN A 172 0.68 -1.00 0.97
N ILE A 173 -0.13 -0.60 1.94
CA ILE A 173 -0.99 -1.47 2.74
C ILE A 173 -2.40 -0.88 2.85
N PHE A 174 -3.36 -1.70 3.25
CA PHE A 174 -4.67 -1.22 3.68
C PHE A 174 -4.61 -0.71 5.12
N PRO A 175 -5.52 0.20 5.52
CA PRO A 175 -5.47 0.79 6.86
C PRO A 175 -5.47 -0.24 7.99
N HIS A 176 -6.26 -1.32 7.89
CA HIS A 176 -6.33 -2.35 8.93
C HIS A 176 -5.06 -3.21 9.03
N GLU A 177 -4.28 -3.35 7.94
CA GLU A 177 -3.10 -4.25 7.91
C GLU A 177 -2.01 -3.82 8.89
N ALA A 178 -1.79 -2.50 9.07
CA ALA A 178 -0.80 -2.00 10.02
C ALA A 178 -1.12 -2.47 11.45
N HIS A 179 -2.38 -2.33 11.87
CA HIS A 179 -2.83 -2.78 13.19
C HIS A 179 -2.83 -4.31 13.29
N GLN A 180 -3.23 -5.01 12.23
CA GLN A 180 -3.22 -6.47 12.16
C GLN A 180 -1.80 -7.03 12.35
N GLU A 181 -0.81 -6.49 11.68
CA GLU A 181 0.60 -6.87 11.83
C GLU A 181 1.11 -6.59 13.24
N ASN A 182 0.83 -5.40 13.79
CA ASN A 182 1.21 -5.05 15.16
C ASN A 182 0.62 -6.01 16.19
N ILE A 183 -0.67 -6.34 16.08
CA ILE A 183 -1.36 -7.30 16.95
C ILE A 183 -0.70 -8.67 16.90
N LEU A 184 -0.37 -9.17 15.69
CA LEU A 184 0.31 -10.45 15.52
C LEU A 184 1.67 -10.46 16.23
N HIS A 185 2.47 -9.43 16.05
CA HIS A 185 3.79 -9.32 16.68
C HIS A 185 3.71 -9.14 18.19
N LEU A 186 2.77 -8.34 18.70
CA LEU A 186 2.53 -8.17 20.15
C LEU A 186 2.07 -9.49 20.82
N ARG A 187 1.13 -10.20 20.21
CA ARG A 187 0.66 -11.51 20.70
C ARG A 187 1.80 -12.52 20.78
N GLU A 188 2.62 -12.58 19.71
CA GLU A 188 3.76 -13.48 19.65
C GLU A 188 4.85 -13.10 20.67
N ALA A 189 5.16 -11.81 20.83
CA ALA A 189 6.10 -11.32 21.83
C ALA A 189 5.65 -11.74 23.26
N ILE A 190 4.39 -11.49 23.61
CA ILE A 190 3.82 -11.89 24.90
C ILE A 190 3.90 -13.42 25.10
N ARG A 191 3.63 -14.20 24.05
CA ARG A 191 3.74 -15.66 24.09
C ARG A 191 5.17 -16.13 24.32
N LEU A 192 6.14 -15.47 23.70
CA LEU A 192 7.58 -15.77 23.85
C LEU A 192 8.10 -15.38 25.23
N LEU A 193 7.69 -14.24 25.77
CA LEU A 193 8.03 -13.82 27.14
C LEU A 193 7.52 -14.83 28.17
N LYS A 194 6.29 -15.31 28.05
CA LYS A 194 5.74 -16.37 28.92
C LYS A 194 6.50 -17.70 28.82
N LYS A 195 7.27 -17.92 27.74
CA LYS A 195 8.14 -19.10 27.53
C LYS A 195 9.61 -18.80 27.83
N GLU A 196 9.90 -17.69 28.48
CA GLU A 196 11.25 -17.27 28.86
C GLU A 196 12.21 -17.05 27.67
N LYS A 197 11.65 -16.80 26.48
CA LYS A 197 12.42 -16.56 25.25
C LYS A 197 12.60 -15.06 25.00
N LEU A 198 13.33 -14.41 25.91
CA LEU A 198 13.50 -12.95 25.96
C LEU A 198 13.98 -12.36 24.62
N LYS A 199 15.09 -12.89 24.07
CA LYS A 199 15.66 -12.39 22.82
C LYS A 199 14.68 -12.45 21.65
N SER A 200 14.01 -13.59 21.49
CA SER A 200 13.02 -13.75 20.41
C SER A 200 11.79 -12.86 20.60
N ALA A 201 11.41 -12.58 21.84
CA ALA A 201 10.32 -11.64 22.13
C ALA A 201 10.68 -10.21 21.73
N VAL A 202 11.90 -9.77 22.07
CA VAL A 202 12.43 -8.45 21.66
C VAL A 202 12.49 -8.35 20.13
N GLU A 203 12.91 -9.40 19.43
CA GLU A 203 12.90 -9.45 17.95
C GLU A 203 11.49 -9.26 17.38
N GLN A 204 10.44 -9.77 18.04
CA GLN A 204 9.06 -9.52 17.63
C GLN A 204 8.63 -8.08 17.89
N LEU A 205 8.94 -7.52 19.07
CA LEU A 205 8.62 -6.14 19.40
C LEU A 205 9.27 -5.14 18.43
N CYS A 206 10.47 -5.44 17.95
CA CYS A 206 11.16 -4.63 16.95
C CYS A 206 10.48 -4.62 15.58
N ARG A 207 9.60 -5.57 15.30
CA ARG A 207 8.81 -5.62 14.05
C ARG A 207 7.51 -4.83 14.13
N VAL A 208 7.09 -4.44 15.32
CA VAL A 208 5.97 -3.53 15.51
C VAL A 208 6.40 -2.15 15.03
N ASP A 209 5.77 -1.65 13.99
CA ASP A 209 6.11 -0.37 13.34
C ASP A 209 7.62 -0.22 13.09
N LEU A 210 8.25 0.86 13.51
CA LEU A 210 9.69 1.11 13.38
C LEU A 210 10.50 0.87 14.67
N ASN A 211 9.97 0.11 15.63
CA ASN A 211 10.68 -0.11 16.91
C ASN A 211 12.05 -0.80 16.75
N LEU A 212 12.37 -1.33 15.57
CA LEU A 212 13.72 -1.77 15.22
C LEU A 212 14.77 -0.67 15.45
N TYR A 213 14.43 0.59 15.25
CA TYR A 213 15.36 1.71 15.45
C TYR A 213 15.68 2.00 16.91
N ALA A 214 14.95 1.44 17.88
CA ALA A 214 15.33 1.46 19.30
C ALA A 214 16.73 0.86 19.56
N PHE A 215 17.25 0.04 18.64
CA PHE A 215 18.62 -0.49 18.72
C PHE A 215 19.68 0.45 18.19
N TYR A 216 19.33 1.42 17.34
CA TYR A 216 20.27 2.22 16.58
C TYR A 216 20.34 3.68 17.04
N PHE A 217 19.29 4.16 17.70
CA PHE A 217 19.15 5.55 18.09
C PHE A 217 18.86 5.66 19.59
N ASP A 218 19.32 6.76 20.20
CA ASP A 218 18.83 7.15 21.51
C ASP A 218 17.35 7.58 21.44
N LYS A 219 16.68 7.52 22.59
CA LYS A 219 15.24 7.79 22.69
C LYS A 219 14.81 9.13 22.09
N LYS A 220 15.59 10.19 22.32
CA LYS A 220 15.25 11.53 21.82
C LYS A 220 15.33 11.61 20.31
N THR A 221 16.37 11.02 19.73
CA THR A 221 16.56 10.93 18.28
C THR A 221 15.48 10.10 17.64
N TYR A 222 15.15 8.94 18.20
CA TYR A 222 14.08 8.09 17.75
C TYR A 222 12.73 8.82 17.74
N GLN A 223 12.32 9.39 18.87
CA GLN A 223 11.04 10.12 18.99
C GLN A 223 10.98 11.35 18.07
N PHE A 224 12.10 12.04 17.86
CA PHE A 224 12.17 13.16 16.91
C PHE A 224 11.83 12.69 15.47
N TYR A 225 12.46 11.63 14.99
CA TYR A 225 12.18 11.13 13.63
C TYR A 225 10.76 10.62 13.46
N ILE A 226 10.23 9.91 14.45
CA ILE A 226 8.83 9.45 14.42
C ILE A 226 7.87 10.64 14.37
N HIS A 227 8.07 11.61 15.25
CA HIS A 227 7.24 12.82 15.24
C HIS A 227 7.29 13.53 13.89
N GLN A 228 8.47 13.68 13.29
CA GLN A 228 8.62 14.30 11.96
C GLN A 228 7.94 13.50 10.85
N SER A 229 7.92 12.18 10.95
CA SER A 229 7.29 11.33 9.94
C SER A 229 5.77 11.33 10.03
N CYS A 230 5.20 11.38 11.25
CA CYS A 230 3.75 11.38 11.47
C CYS A 230 3.13 12.78 11.38
N HIS A 231 3.89 13.83 11.72
CA HIS A 231 3.42 15.21 11.75
C HIS A 231 4.16 16.04 10.71
N GLN A 232 3.84 15.80 9.45
CA GLN A 232 4.38 16.60 8.34
C GLN A 232 3.83 18.02 8.40
N ASP A 233 4.64 18.97 7.94
CA ASP A 233 4.26 20.37 7.85
C ASP A 233 3.06 20.56 6.92
N ASP A 234 1.90 20.81 7.52
CA ASP A 234 0.62 20.96 6.84
C ASP A 234 0.57 22.17 5.89
N GLU A 235 1.43 23.18 6.10
CA GLU A 235 1.46 24.39 5.27
C GLU A 235 2.18 24.17 3.94
N HIS A 236 3.16 23.26 3.90
CA HIS A 236 4.04 23.08 2.75
C HIS A 236 3.89 21.72 2.04
N LEU A 237 3.46 20.67 2.75
CA LEU A 237 3.34 19.31 2.23
C LEU A 237 1.92 18.77 2.44
N THR A 238 1.06 18.98 1.45
CA THR A 238 -0.33 18.47 1.48
C THR A 238 -0.46 17.04 0.95
N TRP A 239 0.53 16.56 0.20
CA TRP A 239 0.56 15.19 -0.30
C TRP A 239 1.20 14.23 0.72
N GLY A 240 0.72 13.00 0.77
CA GLY A 240 1.25 11.99 1.70
C GLY A 240 0.77 12.14 3.15
N ARG A 241 -0.10 13.12 3.41
CA ARG A 241 -0.73 13.31 4.71
C ARG A 241 -1.54 12.08 5.08
N ASP A 242 -1.48 11.69 6.35
CA ASP A 242 -2.20 10.54 6.90
C ASP A 242 -1.91 9.19 6.22
N LEU A 243 -0.85 9.11 5.40
CA LEU A 243 -0.43 7.85 4.79
C LEU A 243 0.25 6.91 5.79
N LEU A 244 1.05 7.47 6.72
CA LEU A 244 1.60 6.72 7.84
C LEU A 244 0.62 6.80 9.01
N LEU A 245 0.27 5.65 9.55
CA LEU A 245 -0.50 5.56 10.78
C LEU A 245 0.38 5.93 11.99
N SER A 246 -0.24 6.31 13.11
CA SER A 246 0.47 6.60 14.35
C SER A 246 1.27 5.39 14.81
N GLU A 247 2.53 5.62 15.20
CA GLU A 247 3.42 4.57 15.69
C GLU A 247 3.11 4.17 17.12
N LEU A 248 3.28 2.88 17.41
CA LEU A 248 3.36 2.34 18.77
C LEU A 248 4.79 2.50 19.29
N ASP A 249 5.03 3.46 20.19
CA ASP A 249 6.33 3.64 20.86
C ASP A 249 6.53 2.53 21.92
N LEU A 250 7.36 1.55 21.59
CA LEU A 250 7.78 0.46 22.49
C LEU A 250 9.20 0.63 23.00
N TYR A 251 9.84 1.80 22.77
CA TYR A 251 11.25 2.03 23.07
C TYR A 251 11.63 1.62 24.49
N ASP A 252 10.91 2.12 25.50
CA ASP A 252 11.21 1.86 26.91
C ASP A 252 11.04 0.38 27.30
N ILE A 253 10.07 -0.29 26.72
CA ILE A 253 9.84 -1.73 26.95
C ILE A 253 10.97 -2.54 26.36
N ILE A 254 11.37 -2.24 25.12
CA ILE A 254 12.46 -2.92 24.42
C ILE A 254 13.77 -2.70 25.17
N GLU A 255 14.11 -1.45 25.53
CA GLU A 255 15.32 -1.13 26.28
C GLU A 255 15.35 -1.85 27.65
N THR A 256 14.22 -1.86 28.35
CA THR A 256 14.11 -2.56 29.64
C THR A 256 14.33 -4.06 29.50
N LEU A 257 13.68 -4.69 28.51
CA LEU A 257 13.85 -6.13 28.27
C LEU A 257 15.26 -6.49 27.84
N GLN A 258 15.97 -5.64 27.11
CA GLN A 258 17.36 -5.87 26.72
C GLN A 258 18.34 -5.84 27.90
N ARG A 259 18.07 -5.02 28.92
CA ARG A 259 18.89 -4.92 30.14
C ARG A 259 18.65 -6.04 31.15
N LYS A 260 17.50 -6.72 31.04
CA LYS A 260 17.15 -7.78 31.97
C LYS A 260 17.82 -9.11 31.62
N HIS A 261 18.34 -9.77 32.65
CA HIS A 261 18.99 -11.08 32.53
C HIS A 261 18.15 -12.21 33.12
N SER A 262 17.06 -11.87 33.85
CA SER A 262 16.19 -12.82 34.51
C SER A 262 14.73 -12.64 34.11
N TRP A 263 14.03 -13.74 33.88
CA TRP A 263 12.59 -13.76 33.52
C TRP A 263 11.67 -13.38 34.71
N GLU A 264 12.13 -13.53 35.93
CA GLU A 264 11.33 -13.20 37.14
C GLU A 264 10.95 -11.71 37.19
N ASP A 265 11.70 -10.86 36.54
CA ASP A 265 11.49 -9.42 36.56
C ASP A 265 10.66 -8.88 35.38
N ILE A 266 10.10 -9.75 34.53
CA ILE A 266 9.40 -9.31 33.29
C ILE A 266 7.87 -9.28 33.40
N TYR A 267 7.32 -9.51 34.58
CA TYR A 267 5.86 -9.56 34.78
C TYR A 267 5.19 -8.21 34.43
N VAL A 268 5.82 -7.11 34.81
CA VAL A 268 5.30 -5.75 34.59
C VAL A 268 5.23 -5.45 33.10
N GLU A 269 6.28 -5.79 32.35
CA GLU A 269 6.34 -5.61 30.90
C GLU A 269 5.27 -6.45 30.18
N ILE A 270 5.05 -7.70 30.63
CA ILE A 270 3.99 -8.53 30.06
C ILE A 270 2.59 -7.92 30.31
N GLN A 271 2.32 -7.33 31.47
CA GLN A 271 1.05 -6.67 31.72
C GLN A 271 0.89 -5.41 30.85
N HIS A 272 1.94 -4.59 30.75
CA HIS A 272 1.95 -3.39 29.91
C HIS A 272 1.74 -3.75 28.42
N LEU A 273 2.42 -4.78 27.90
CA LEU A 273 2.20 -5.27 26.54
C LEU A 273 0.78 -5.79 26.28
N LYS A 274 0.13 -6.36 27.30
CA LYS A 274 -1.29 -6.76 27.16
C LYS A 274 -2.24 -5.57 27.10
N GLU A 275 -1.94 -4.49 27.81
CA GLU A 275 -2.71 -3.24 27.74
C GLU A 275 -2.55 -2.61 26.36
N ILE A 276 -1.31 -2.50 25.87
CA ILE A 276 -1.02 -2.02 24.53
C ILE A 276 -1.72 -2.88 23.46
N LEU A 277 -1.66 -4.20 23.57
CA LEU A 277 -2.35 -5.12 22.66
C LEU A 277 -3.86 -4.85 22.61
N LYS A 278 -4.49 -4.66 23.78
CA LYS A 278 -5.92 -4.35 23.86
C LYS A 278 -6.27 -3.01 23.22
N GLU A 279 -5.42 -2.01 23.39
CA GLU A 279 -5.61 -0.71 22.73
C GLU A 279 -5.47 -0.81 21.23
N GLU A 280 -4.52 -1.63 20.74
CA GLU A 280 -4.28 -1.84 19.32
C GLU A 280 -5.42 -2.63 18.66
N GLU A 281 -5.97 -3.64 19.35
CA GLU A 281 -7.19 -4.35 18.93
C GLU A 281 -8.37 -3.38 18.79
N PHE A 282 -8.54 -2.44 19.73
CA PHE A 282 -9.58 -1.42 19.65
C PHE A 282 -9.37 -0.42 18.50
N ARG A 283 -8.10 -0.05 18.19
CA ARG A 283 -7.77 0.79 17.04
C ARG A 283 -8.10 0.09 15.74
N GLN A 284 -7.75 -1.20 15.61
CA GLN A 284 -8.11 -2.01 14.46
C GLN A 284 -9.62 -2.06 14.23
N GLU A 285 -10.43 -2.27 15.28
CA GLU A 285 -11.90 -2.26 15.18
C GLU A 285 -12.42 -0.94 14.59
N LYS A 286 -11.90 0.20 15.08
CA LYS A 286 -12.30 1.53 14.58
C LYS A 286 -11.94 1.73 13.10
N VAL A 287 -10.73 1.35 12.72
CA VAL A 287 -10.28 1.46 11.33
C VAL A 287 -11.15 0.60 10.41
N ILE A 288 -11.52 -0.60 10.83
CA ILE A 288 -12.42 -1.46 10.06
C ILE A 288 -13.83 -0.86 9.93
N GLU A 289 -14.34 -0.23 10.99
CA GLU A 289 -15.62 0.50 10.93
C GLU A 289 -15.56 1.66 9.91
N GLU A 290 -14.46 2.41 9.86
CA GLU A 290 -14.23 3.47 8.88
C GLU A 290 -14.14 2.92 7.46
N GLU A 291 -13.41 1.81 7.25
CA GLU A 291 -13.34 1.12 5.96
C GLU A 291 -14.72 0.68 5.48
N MET A 292 -15.58 0.15 6.36
CA MET A 292 -16.96 -0.22 6.02
C MET A 292 -17.80 1.00 5.60
N VAL A 293 -17.62 2.14 6.24
CA VAL A 293 -18.32 3.39 5.84
C VAL A 293 -17.86 3.82 4.45
N HIS A 294 -16.56 3.82 4.19
CA HIS A 294 -16.00 4.17 2.89
C HIS A 294 -16.45 3.20 1.79
N LEU A 295 -16.48 1.89 2.06
CA LEU A 295 -16.99 0.90 1.11
C LEU A 295 -18.44 1.17 0.72
N LYS A 296 -19.30 1.46 1.69
CA LYS A 296 -20.73 1.81 1.41
C LYS A 296 -20.83 3.01 0.47
N GLN A 297 -20.08 4.08 0.73
CA GLN A 297 -20.07 5.29 -0.10
C GLN A 297 -19.56 4.99 -1.53
N ILE A 298 -18.48 4.23 -1.65
CA ILE A 298 -17.90 3.84 -2.93
C ILE A 298 -18.85 2.95 -3.75
N ILE A 299 -19.49 1.98 -3.10
CA ILE A 299 -20.48 1.10 -3.71
C ILE A 299 -21.65 1.92 -4.28
N ASP A 300 -22.20 2.83 -3.49
CA ASP A 300 -23.31 3.68 -3.93
C ASP A 300 -22.90 4.60 -5.08
N TRP A 301 -21.69 5.15 -5.03
CA TRP A 301 -21.18 5.95 -6.13
C TRP A 301 -21.01 5.13 -7.40
N MET A 302 -20.35 3.97 -7.34
CA MET A 302 -20.22 3.08 -8.51
C MET A 302 -21.59 2.71 -9.09
N ARG A 303 -22.56 2.35 -8.25
CA ARG A 303 -23.95 2.05 -8.68
C ARG A 303 -24.62 3.20 -9.40
N SER A 304 -24.41 4.42 -8.92
CA SER A 304 -24.99 5.62 -9.53
C SER A 304 -24.47 5.88 -10.94
N LEU A 305 -23.27 5.42 -11.27
CA LEU A 305 -22.65 5.63 -12.57
C LEU A 305 -23.20 4.68 -13.66
N TYR A 306 -23.37 3.41 -13.36
CA TYR A 306 -23.77 2.42 -14.37
C TYR A 306 -25.29 2.12 -14.37
N ARG A 307 -26.06 2.60 -13.39
CA ARG A 307 -27.51 2.47 -13.34
C ARG A 307 -28.26 3.70 -13.86
N ARG A 308 -27.59 4.66 -14.46
CA ARG A 308 -28.25 5.79 -15.10
C ARG A 308 -29.09 5.29 -16.28
N PRO A 309 -30.35 5.74 -16.38
CA PRO A 309 -31.26 5.38 -17.48
C PRO A 309 -30.73 5.94 -18.80
#